data_ebf9244cbdd52d27a6b9f54e26855c1c
#
_entry.id   ebf9244cbdd52d27a6b9f54e26855c1c
#
_cell.length_a   1.000
_cell.length_b   1.000
_cell.length_c   1.000
_cell.angle_alpha   90.00
_cell.angle_beta   90.00
_cell.angle_gamma   90.00
#
_symmetry.space_group_name_H-M   'P 1'
#
loop_
_entity.id
_entity.type
_entity.pdbx_description
1 polymer ?
#
loop_
_entity_poly.entity_id
_entity_poly.type
_entity_poly.pdbx_seq_one_letter_code
_entity_poly.pdbx_strand_id
1 'polypeptide(L)'
;EMFLERGLIFPHEAVREWEAQLAPLLSEALRKHRRGRIGCSWYVDETFIKVKGRLIYLYRAIDRDGNLVDVLLSEKRGKAAAEAFFRSARTVTGCVPERVTSDGHTAYPGAIKAVLGEEVRHRINRYLNNHLEQDHRGIKQRIRPMGGFKSVESAKRFCRVHDEVRNFLRPRSYRN
;
A
#
# COMPACT_ATOMS: atom_id res chain seq x y z
N GLU A 1 1.64 -4.10 -26.18
CA GLU A 1 0.65 -4.40 -27.27
C GLU A 1 0.05 -3.13 -27.83
N MET A 2 -0.70 -2.32 -27.08
CA MET A 2 -1.42 -1.13 -27.56
C MET A 2 -0.56 -0.12 -28.37
N PHE A 3 0.72 0.06 -28.01
CA PHE A 3 1.63 0.92 -28.78
C PHE A 3 2.15 0.25 -30.04
N LEU A 4 2.41 -1.07 -29.96
CA LEU A 4 2.84 -1.87 -31.13
C LEU A 4 1.76 -1.91 -32.23
N GLU A 5 0.49 -2.06 -31.83
CA GLU A 5 -0.66 -2.01 -32.76
C GLU A 5 -0.77 -0.67 -33.51
N ARG A 6 -0.21 0.40 -32.92
CA ARG A 6 -0.13 1.74 -33.54
C ARG A 6 1.21 2.02 -34.22
N GLY A 7 2.05 0.99 -34.39
CA GLY A 7 3.36 1.13 -35.01
C GLY A 7 4.39 1.89 -34.16
N LEU A 8 4.12 2.09 -32.85
CA LEU A 8 5.02 2.81 -31.97
C LEU A 8 5.91 1.82 -31.22
N ILE A 9 7.21 1.87 -31.47
CA ILE A 9 8.22 1.03 -30.81
C ILE A 9 9.06 1.92 -29.91
N PHE A 10 9.09 1.60 -28.64
CA PHE A 10 9.91 2.30 -27.65
C PHE A 10 10.96 1.35 -27.05
N PRO A 11 12.22 1.79 -26.89
CA PRO A 11 13.21 1.03 -26.15
C PRO A 11 12.80 0.92 -24.68
N HIS A 12 13.20 -0.17 -24.05
CA HIS A 12 12.82 -0.42 -22.65
C HIS A 12 13.41 0.62 -21.67
N GLU A 13 14.52 1.27 -22.03
CA GLU A 13 15.10 2.39 -21.29
C GLU A 13 14.13 3.58 -21.23
N ALA A 14 13.54 3.98 -22.35
CA ALA A 14 12.58 5.07 -22.40
C ALA A 14 11.36 4.78 -21.51
N VAL A 15 10.87 3.52 -21.50
CA VAL A 15 9.76 3.13 -20.64
C VAL A 15 10.13 3.22 -19.15
N ARG A 16 11.38 2.86 -18.78
CA ARG A 16 11.89 3.01 -17.41
C ARG A 16 12.02 4.46 -16.99
N GLU A 17 12.49 5.33 -17.89
CA GLU A 17 12.60 6.76 -17.63
C GLU A 17 11.22 7.39 -17.41
N TRP A 18 10.25 7.06 -18.27
CA TRP A 18 8.88 7.51 -18.13
C TRP A 18 8.26 7.02 -16.82
N GLU A 19 8.46 5.75 -16.45
CA GLU A 19 8.01 5.22 -15.16
C GLU A 19 8.63 6.02 -14.01
N ALA A 20 9.92 6.27 -14.05
CA ALA A 20 10.62 7.01 -12.99
C ALA A 20 10.11 8.45 -12.84
N GLN A 21 9.75 9.11 -13.93
CA GLN A 21 9.28 10.49 -13.93
C GLN A 21 7.77 10.60 -13.65
N LEU A 22 6.95 9.77 -14.31
CA LEU A 22 5.49 9.93 -14.28
C LEU A 22 4.83 9.20 -13.10
N ALA A 23 5.40 8.07 -12.66
CA ALA A 23 4.79 7.26 -11.61
C ALA A 23 4.66 8.01 -10.26
N PRO A 24 5.63 8.81 -9.80
CA PRO A 24 5.47 9.62 -8.59
C PRO A 24 4.34 10.64 -8.71
N LEU A 25 4.26 11.33 -9.86
CA LEU A 25 3.24 12.35 -10.13
C LEU A 25 1.83 11.74 -10.14
N LEU A 26 1.68 10.61 -10.83
CA LEU A 26 0.41 9.87 -10.86
C LEU A 26 -0.01 9.42 -9.47
N SER A 27 0.89 8.80 -8.72
CA SER A 27 0.56 8.34 -7.36
C SER A 27 0.17 9.47 -6.44
N GLU A 28 0.83 10.63 -6.53
CA GLU A 28 0.48 11.80 -5.73
C GLU A 28 -0.89 12.38 -6.12
N ALA A 29 -1.19 12.49 -7.39
CA ALA A 29 -2.48 12.94 -7.89
C ALA A 29 -3.61 12.03 -7.39
N LEU A 30 -3.44 10.70 -7.48
CA LEU A 30 -4.40 9.72 -7.00
C LEU A 30 -4.59 9.77 -5.47
N ARG A 31 -3.50 9.96 -4.71
CA ARG A 31 -3.57 10.13 -3.25
C ARG A 31 -4.37 11.38 -2.86
N LYS A 32 -4.15 12.50 -3.52
CA LYS A 32 -4.93 13.73 -3.31
C LYS A 32 -6.42 13.51 -3.58
N HIS A 33 -6.73 12.79 -4.67
CA HIS A 33 -8.11 12.50 -5.07
C HIS A 33 -8.89 11.65 -4.05
N ARG A 34 -8.23 10.73 -3.33
CA ARG A 34 -8.88 9.87 -2.34
C ARG A 34 -8.91 10.41 -0.91
N ARG A 35 -8.28 11.55 -0.63
CA ARG A 35 -8.26 12.16 0.69
C ARG A 35 -9.68 12.47 1.17
N GLY A 36 -9.98 12.11 2.43
CA GLY A 36 -11.32 12.29 3.02
C GLY A 36 -12.38 11.27 2.57
N ARG A 37 -12.01 10.28 1.75
CA ARG A 37 -12.93 9.24 1.26
C ARG A 37 -12.71 7.86 1.91
N ILE A 38 -11.85 7.80 2.90
CA ILE A 38 -11.46 6.56 3.59
C ILE A 38 -12.32 6.38 4.83
N GLY A 39 -12.83 5.19 5.04
CA GLY A 39 -13.63 4.84 6.21
C GLY A 39 -12.83 4.81 7.51
N CYS A 40 -13.52 4.92 8.65
CA CYS A 40 -12.92 5.01 9.99
C CYS A 40 -12.53 3.64 10.59
N SER A 41 -12.63 2.55 9.86
CA SER A 41 -12.25 1.21 10.32
C SER A 41 -11.16 0.64 9.40
N TRP A 42 -9.93 0.53 9.91
CA TRP A 42 -8.78 0.09 9.13
C TRP A 42 -8.40 -1.35 9.44
N TYR A 43 -8.04 -2.09 8.40
CA TYR A 43 -7.43 -3.42 8.46
C TYR A 43 -5.98 -3.27 8.04
N VAL A 44 -5.07 -3.72 8.90
CA VAL A 44 -3.62 -3.52 8.74
C VAL A 44 -2.92 -4.86 8.78
N ASP A 45 -2.00 -5.06 7.87
CA ASP A 45 -1.14 -6.24 7.84
C ASP A 45 0.19 -5.91 7.16
N GLU A 46 1.22 -6.71 7.42
CA GLU A 46 2.45 -6.63 6.70
C GLU A 46 2.77 -7.92 5.94
N THR A 47 3.35 -7.75 4.78
CA THR A 47 3.96 -8.83 4.00
C THR A 47 5.40 -8.47 3.66
N PHE A 48 6.08 -9.30 2.89
CA PHE A 48 7.42 -9.00 2.44
C PHE A 48 7.57 -9.16 0.94
N ILE A 49 8.50 -8.41 0.36
CA ILE A 49 8.98 -8.54 -1.01
C ILE A 49 10.51 -8.65 -1.02
N LYS A 50 11.08 -9.25 -2.07
CA LYS A 50 12.53 -9.33 -2.24
C LYS A 50 13.05 -8.16 -3.06
N VAL A 51 14.09 -7.49 -2.53
CA VAL A 51 14.84 -6.43 -3.23
C VAL A 51 16.32 -6.75 -3.11
N LYS A 52 17.02 -6.98 -4.23
CA LYS A 52 18.43 -7.42 -4.24
C LYS A 52 18.68 -8.62 -3.31
N GLY A 53 17.77 -9.59 -3.30
CA GLY A 53 17.87 -10.78 -2.44
C GLY A 53 17.52 -10.57 -0.96
N ARG A 54 17.32 -9.32 -0.49
CA ARG A 54 16.94 -9.00 0.89
C ARG A 54 15.42 -8.94 1.03
N LEU A 55 14.91 -9.36 2.19
CA LEU A 55 13.50 -9.20 2.54
C LEU A 55 13.24 -7.76 2.99
N ILE A 56 12.27 -7.11 2.36
CA ILE A 56 11.79 -5.77 2.70
C ILE A 56 10.32 -5.90 3.05
N TYR A 57 9.90 -5.27 4.13
CA TYR A 57 8.54 -5.38 4.66
C TYR A 57 7.63 -4.35 4.02
N LEU A 58 6.47 -4.81 3.55
CA LEU A 58 5.44 -4.00 2.93
C LEU A 58 4.24 -3.93 3.88
N TYR A 59 4.11 -2.81 4.58
CA TYR A 59 2.95 -2.48 5.40
C TYR A 59 1.82 -1.96 4.52
N ARG A 60 0.62 -2.45 4.74
CA ARG A 60 -0.57 -2.05 3.99
C ARG A 60 -1.77 -1.93 4.91
N ALA A 61 -2.63 -0.98 4.61
CA ALA A 61 -3.95 -0.91 5.22
C ALA A 61 -5.03 -0.63 4.18
N ILE A 62 -6.20 -1.21 4.43
CA ILE A 62 -7.44 -0.94 3.70
C ILE A 62 -8.53 -0.60 4.71
N ASP A 63 -9.56 0.11 4.27
CA ASP A 63 -10.76 0.31 5.07
C ASP A 63 -11.74 -0.88 4.97
N ARG A 64 -12.88 -0.76 5.62
CA ARG A 64 -13.93 -1.79 5.61
C ARG A 64 -14.47 -2.09 4.20
N ASP A 65 -14.49 -1.11 3.32
CA ASP A 65 -14.98 -1.24 1.94
C ASP A 65 -13.87 -1.68 0.98
N GLY A 66 -12.67 -1.90 1.54
CA GLY A 66 -11.49 -2.33 0.83
C GLY A 66 -10.75 -1.22 0.11
N ASN A 67 -11.06 0.07 0.36
CA ASN A 67 -10.31 1.17 -0.20
C ASN A 67 -8.94 1.25 0.44
N LEU A 68 -7.94 1.61 -0.34
CA LEU A 68 -6.57 1.76 0.15
C LEU A 68 -6.48 2.89 1.17
N VAL A 69 -6.05 2.56 2.38
CA VAL A 69 -5.67 3.55 3.41
C VAL A 69 -4.26 4.07 3.13
N ASP A 70 -3.27 3.19 3.14
CA ASP A 70 -1.89 3.53 2.76
C ASP A 70 -1.04 2.29 2.52
N VAL A 71 0.15 2.52 1.95
CA VAL A 71 1.19 1.53 1.73
C VAL A 71 2.56 2.12 2.06
N LEU A 72 3.36 1.37 2.84
CA LEU A 72 4.73 1.75 3.21
C LEU A 72 5.68 0.57 3.07
N LEU A 73 6.80 0.78 2.39
CA LEU A 73 7.90 -0.17 2.33
C LEU A 73 8.97 0.20 3.35
N SER A 74 9.35 -0.76 4.21
CA SER A 74 10.35 -0.58 5.27
C SER A 74 11.38 -1.70 5.23
N GLU A 75 12.66 -1.36 5.38
CA GLU A 75 13.74 -2.34 5.49
C GLU A 75 13.74 -3.08 6.84
N LYS A 76 13.12 -2.49 7.85
CA LYS A 76 13.02 -3.05 9.20
C LYS A 76 11.56 -3.39 9.52
N ARG A 77 11.39 -4.49 10.26
CA ARG A 77 10.12 -4.86 10.89
C ARG A 77 10.13 -4.37 12.34
N GLY A 78 8.99 -3.96 12.86
CA GLY A 78 8.85 -3.64 14.27
C GLY A 78 8.13 -2.33 14.55
N LYS A 79 8.13 -1.90 15.80
CA LYS A 79 7.35 -0.76 16.30
C LYS A 79 7.63 0.53 15.54
N ALA A 80 8.91 0.88 15.32
CA ALA A 80 9.26 2.11 14.61
C ALA A 80 8.75 2.14 13.17
N ALA A 81 8.77 0.99 12.45
CA ALA A 81 8.23 0.88 11.11
C ALA A 81 6.70 0.99 11.11
N ALA A 82 6.01 0.35 12.06
CA ALA A 82 4.57 0.47 12.23
C ALA A 82 4.16 1.91 12.57
N GLU A 83 4.91 2.61 13.43
CA GLU A 83 4.67 4.03 13.71
C GLU A 83 4.86 4.91 12.47
N ALA A 84 5.92 4.69 11.69
CA ALA A 84 6.13 5.40 10.43
C ALA A 84 4.98 5.16 9.46
N PHE A 85 4.49 3.92 9.38
CA PHE A 85 3.33 3.57 8.58
C PHE A 85 2.06 4.31 9.02
N PHE A 86 1.72 4.30 10.31
CA PHE A 86 0.52 5.00 10.81
C PHE A 86 0.62 6.52 10.67
N ARG A 87 1.81 7.11 10.84
CA ARG A 87 2.03 8.55 10.54
C ARG A 87 1.74 8.86 9.08
N SER A 88 2.26 8.04 8.15
CA SER A 88 1.98 8.18 6.72
C SER A 88 0.49 8.04 6.42
N ALA A 89 -0.15 6.99 6.94
CA ALA A 89 -1.58 6.72 6.73
C ALA A 89 -2.46 7.89 7.22
N ARG A 90 -2.19 8.42 8.41
CA ARG A 90 -2.88 9.60 8.96
C ARG A 90 -2.70 10.84 8.08
N THR A 91 -1.48 11.09 7.61
CA THR A 91 -1.19 12.24 6.73
C THR A 91 -1.91 12.12 5.39
N VAL A 92 -1.92 10.92 4.80
CA VAL A 92 -2.51 10.69 3.49
C VAL A 92 -4.03 10.74 3.52
N THR A 93 -4.64 10.10 4.52
CA THR A 93 -6.10 10.04 4.64
C THR A 93 -6.69 11.34 5.20
N GLY A 94 -5.92 12.05 6.03
CA GLY A 94 -6.39 13.23 6.77
C GLY A 94 -7.32 12.89 7.93
N CYS A 95 -7.41 11.60 8.32
CA CYS A 95 -8.28 11.17 9.42
C CYS A 95 -7.56 10.21 10.39
N VAL A 96 -8.11 10.08 11.58
CA VAL A 96 -7.76 9.09 12.58
C VAL A 96 -8.89 8.05 12.59
N PRO A 97 -8.59 6.75 12.50
CA PRO A 97 -9.62 5.73 12.51
C PRO A 97 -10.20 5.55 13.93
N GLU A 98 -11.45 5.11 14.01
CA GLU A 98 -12.05 4.66 15.27
C GLU A 98 -11.52 3.28 15.68
N ARG A 99 -11.14 2.48 14.70
CA ARG A 99 -10.70 1.09 14.91
C ARG A 99 -9.61 0.68 13.93
N VAL A 100 -8.61 -0.02 14.47
CA VAL A 100 -7.60 -0.73 13.70
C VAL A 100 -7.71 -2.23 13.98
N THR A 101 -7.80 -3.05 12.95
CA THR A 101 -7.78 -4.52 13.05
C THR A 101 -6.47 -5.03 12.48
N SER A 102 -5.75 -5.89 13.21
CA SER A 102 -4.51 -6.53 12.76
C SER A 102 -4.47 -8.01 13.12
N ASP A 103 -3.44 -8.73 12.67
CA ASP A 103 -3.17 -10.13 13.00
C ASP A 103 -2.68 -10.36 14.43
N GLY A 104 -2.39 -9.29 15.18
CA GLY A 104 -1.90 -9.34 16.56
C GLY A 104 -0.38 -9.28 16.70
N HIS A 105 0.35 -8.91 15.64
CA HIS A 105 1.78 -8.68 15.78
C HIS A 105 2.08 -7.62 16.86
N THR A 106 3.06 -7.90 17.72
CA THR A 106 3.38 -7.12 18.95
C THR A 106 3.77 -5.66 18.69
N ALA A 107 4.16 -5.31 17.47
CA ALA A 107 4.50 -3.94 17.11
C ALA A 107 3.29 -3.00 17.01
N TYR A 108 2.09 -3.53 16.69
CA TYR A 108 0.92 -2.70 16.40
C TYR A 108 0.33 -1.99 17.63
N PRO A 109 0.10 -2.64 18.79
CA PRO A 109 -0.55 -1.97 19.91
C PRO A 109 0.15 -0.69 20.34
N GLY A 110 1.49 -0.76 20.52
CA GLY A 110 2.29 0.40 20.91
C GLY A 110 2.38 1.48 19.83
N ALA A 111 2.39 1.09 18.55
CA ALA A 111 2.44 2.04 17.44
C ALA A 111 1.09 2.76 17.23
N ILE A 112 -0.02 2.05 17.37
CA ILE A 112 -1.38 2.61 17.30
C ILE A 112 -1.55 3.66 18.39
N LYS A 113 -1.26 3.30 19.66
CA LYS A 113 -1.36 4.21 20.80
C LYS A 113 -0.49 5.46 20.61
N ALA A 114 0.76 5.29 20.18
CA ALA A 114 1.71 6.39 20.03
C ALA A 114 1.37 7.37 18.90
N VAL A 115 0.74 6.91 17.81
CA VAL A 115 0.55 7.72 16.59
C VAL A 115 -0.90 8.12 16.38
N LEU A 116 -1.84 7.20 16.63
CA LEU A 116 -3.25 7.43 16.38
C LEU A 116 -4.00 7.87 17.64
N GLY A 117 -3.49 7.54 18.82
CA GLY A 117 -4.09 7.92 20.12
C GLY A 117 -4.65 6.73 20.89
N GLU A 118 -4.96 6.96 22.16
CA GLU A 118 -5.49 5.93 23.07
C GLU A 118 -6.95 5.58 22.80
N GLU A 119 -7.69 6.50 22.18
CA GLU A 119 -9.10 6.33 21.85
C GLU A 119 -9.34 5.34 20.71
N VAL A 120 -8.30 5.02 19.91
CA VAL A 120 -8.39 4.11 18.78
C VAL A 120 -8.48 2.66 19.27
N ARG A 121 -9.58 2.00 18.97
CA ARG A 121 -9.80 0.60 19.36
C ARG A 121 -8.92 -0.32 18.53
N HIS A 122 -7.98 -1.01 19.15
CA HIS A 122 -7.22 -2.07 18.50
C HIS A 122 -7.95 -3.42 18.66
N ARG A 123 -8.24 -4.08 17.53
CA ARG A 123 -8.82 -5.42 17.48
C ARG A 123 -7.85 -6.39 16.85
N ILE A 124 -7.62 -7.52 17.51
CA ILE A 124 -6.83 -8.63 16.99
C ILE A 124 -7.78 -9.63 16.36
N ASN A 125 -7.68 -9.87 15.05
CA ASN A 125 -8.46 -10.90 14.37
C ASN A 125 -7.74 -11.35 13.11
N ARG A 126 -7.21 -12.57 13.14
CA ARG A 126 -6.49 -13.19 12.02
C ARG A 126 -7.38 -13.50 10.82
N TYR A 127 -8.66 -13.80 11.04
CA TYR A 127 -9.57 -14.22 9.97
C TYR A 127 -10.15 -13.06 9.17
N LEU A 128 -10.15 -11.85 9.69
CA LEU A 128 -10.70 -10.69 8.99
C LEU A 128 -9.72 -10.02 8.02
N ASN A 129 -8.48 -10.53 7.94
CA ASN A 129 -7.46 -10.02 7.03
C ASN A 129 -7.48 -10.67 5.63
N ASN A 130 -8.47 -11.54 5.34
CA ASN A 130 -8.57 -12.23 4.04
C ASN A 130 -8.57 -11.27 2.84
N HIS A 131 -9.17 -10.08 2.98
CA HIS A 131 -9.13 -9.06 1.92
C HIS A 131 -7.72 -8.51 1.69
N LEU A 132 -6.96 -8.28 2.77
CA LEU A 132 -5.55 -7.87 2.68
C LEU A 132 -4.66 -8.97 2.11
N GLU A 133 -4.91 -10.23 2.44
CA GLU A 133 -4.17 -11.35 1.84
C GLU A 133 -4.40 -11.44 0.34
N GLN A 134 -5.62 -11.23 -0.15
CA GLN A 134 -5.91 -11.16 -1.58
C GLN A 134 -5.17 -10.00 -2.24
N ASP A 135 -5.12 -8.86 -1.57
CA ASP A 135 -4.38 -7.69 -2.01
C ASP A 135 -2.87 -7.95 -2.04
N HIS A 136 -2.32 -8.65 -1.04
CA HIS A 136 -0.93 -9.10 -1.02
C HIS A 136 -0.61 -10.07 -2.16
N ARG A 137 -1.52 -11.00 -2.49
CA ARG A 137 -1.36 -11.88 -3.65
C ARG A 137 -1.34 -11.08 -4.95
N GLY A 138 -2.23 -10.10 -5.10
CA GLY A 138 -2.31 -9.27 -6.29
C GLY A 138 -0.99 -8.54 -6.61
N ILE A 139 -0.38 -7.88 -5.62
CA ILE A 139 0.91 -7.21 -5.82
C ILE A 139 2.05 -8.22 -6.07
N LYS A 140 2.10 -9.34 -5.33
CA LYS A 140 3.11 -10.38 -5.53
C LYS A 140 3.05 -11.02 -6.92
N GLN A 141 1.85 -11.22 -7.47
CA GLN A 141 1.66 -11.71 -8.84
C GLN A 141 2.22 -10.76 -9.90
N ARG A 142 2.20 -9.45 -9.65
CA ARG A 142 2.81 -8.46 -10.54
C ARG A 142 4.32 -8.37 -10.40
N ILE A 143 4.85 -8.57 -9.19
CA ILE A 143 6.30 -8.54 -8.93
C ILE A 143 6.99 -9.79 -9.48
N ARG A 144 6.32 -10.96 -9.44
CA ARG A 144 6.92 -12.24 -9.84
C ARG A 144 7.49 -12.25 -11.27
N PRO A 145 6.75 -11.83 -12.32
CA PRO A 145 7.29 -11.80 -13.68
C PRO A 145 8.36 -10.71 -13.90
N MET A 146 8.45 -9.71 -13.01
CA MET A 146 9.48 -8.67 -13.09
C MET A 146 10.87 -9.14 -12.64
N GLY A 147 10.98 -10.35 -12.09
CA GLY A 147 12.25 -10.87 -11.55
C GLY A 147 12.73 -10.17 -10.27
N GLY A 148 11.87 -9.35 -9.63
CA GLY A 148 12.18 -8.58 -8.43
C GLY A 148 12.72 -7.17 -8.71
N PHE A 149 13.17 -6.50 -7.66
CA PHE A 149 13.63 -5.11 -7.73
C PHE A 149 15.14 -5.00 -7.53
N LYS A 150 15.77 -4.09 -8.29
CA LYS A 150 17.19 -3.77 -8.20
C LYS A 150 17.52 -2.66 -7.18
N SER A 151 16.51 -1.90 -6.70
CA SER A 151 16.67 -0.90 -5.65
C SER A 151 15.42 -0.81 -4.77
N VAL A 152 15.61 -0.33 -3.54
CA VAL A 152 14.50 -0.08 -2.59
C VAL A 152 13.61 1.06 -3.10
N GLU A 153 14.21 2.06 -3.75
CA GLU A 153 13.52 3.21 -4.32
C GLU A 153 12.56 2.79 -5.44
N SER A 154 13.00 1.94 -6.37
CA SER A 154 12.15 1.42 -7.44
C SER A 154 11.02 0.55 -6.87
N ALA A 155 11.31 -0.25 -5.83
CA ALA A 155 10.30 -1.04 -5.15
C ALA A 155 9.24 -0.16 -4.44
N LYS A 156 9.68 0.90 -3.73
CA LYS A 156 8.77 1.87 -3.08
C LYS A 156 7.87 2.55 -4.11
N ARG A 157 8.46 3.04 -5.20
CA ARG A 157 7.73 3.69 -6.29
C ARG A 157 6.68 2.75 -6.89
N PHE A 158 7.09 1.53 -7.26
CA PHE A 158 6.18 0.54 -7.83
C PHE A 158 5.03 0.20 -6.88
N CYS A 159 5.31 -0.16 -5.61
CA CYS A 159 4.27 -0.55 -4.66
C CYS A 159 3.24 0.57 -4.47
N ARG A 160 3.72 1.82 -4.34
CA ARG A 160 2.85 2.98 -4.19
C ARG A 160 1.95 3.18 -5.41
N VAL A 161 2.53 3.23 -6.60
CA VAL A 161 1.75 3.46 -7.84
C VAL A 161 0.79 2.33 -8.11
N HIS A 162 1.25 1.08 -7.99
CA HIS A 162 0.41 -0.10 -8.17
C HIS A 162 -0.84 -0.05 -7.28
N ASP A 163 -0.67 0.25 -5.99
CA ASP A 163 -1.78 0.26 -5.05
C ASP A 163 -2.73 1.44 -5.27
N GLU A 164 -2.21 2.63 -5.60
CA GLU A 164 -3.04 3.80 -5.93
C GLU A 164 -3.85 3.58 -7.23
N VAL A 165 -3.22 3.07 -8.28
CA VAL A 165 -3.90 2.75 -9.55
C VAL A 165 -4.95 1.66 -9.34
N ARG A 166 -4.61 0.60 -8.61
CA ARG A 166 -5.55 -0.48 -8.30
C ARG A 166 -6.74 0.03 -7.50
N ASN A 167 -6.51 0.89 -6.52
CA ASN A 167 -7.58 1.51 -5.74
C ASN A 167 -8.48 2.41 -6.60
N PHE A 168 -7.89 3.16 -7.52
CA PHE A 168 -8.63 4.03 -8.45
C PHE A 168 -9.51 3.22 -9.42
N LEU A 169 -8.98 2.12 -9.96
CA LEU A 169 -9.68 1.26 -10.92
C LEU A 169 -10.64 0.26 -10.26
N ARG A 170 -10.68 0.19 -8.92
CA ARG A 170 -11.55 -0.75 -8.20
C ARG A 170 -13.01 -0.38 -8.41
N PRO A 171 -13.87 -1.35 -8.87
CA PRO A 171 -15.30 -1.13 -8.94
C PRO A 171 -15.84 -0.78 -7.55
N ARG A 172 -16.52 0.34 -7.43
CA ARG A 172 -17.22 0.70 -6.19
C ARG A 172 -18.50 -0.12 -6.14
N SER A 173 -18.66 -0.96 -5.11
CA SER A 173 -19.95 -1.54 -4.81
C SER A 173 -20.81 -0.43 -4.20
N TYR A 174 -21.74 0.11 -4.96
CA TYR A 174 -22.86 0.86 -4.40
C TYR A 174 -23.68 -0.12 -3.57
N ARG A 175 -23.55 -0.05 -2.25
CA ARG A 175 -24.54 -0.67 -1.37
C ARG A 175 -25.74 0.28 -1.40
N ASN A 176 -26.81 -0.17 -2.07
CA ASN A 176 -28.14 0.38 -1.89
C ASN A 176 -28.57 0.21 -0.43
#